data_6addaa79e5db2daee6b79b167a16de4b
#
_entry.id   6addaa79e5db2daee6b79b167a16de4b
#
_cell.length_a   1.000
_cell.length_b   1.000
_cell.length_c   1.000
_cell.angle_alpha   90.00
_cell.angle_beta   90.00
_cell.angle_gamma   90.00
#
_symmetry.space_group_name_H-M   'P 1'
#
loop_
_entity.id
_entity.type
_entity.pdbx_description
1 polymer ?
#
loop_
_entity_poly.entity_id
_entity_poly.type
_entity_poly.pdbx_seq_one_letter_code
_entity_poly.pdbx_strand_id
1 'polypeptide(L)'
;MSDNDIRTEENDPLLLPPAEQRRLLADAPWQRYAVLGDSIAQGVGDPSPGYEFAGWADRVAAVLTSVRPDLAYLNTGRIGATSAQVIAEQLPSVLEFRPDLVHLSCGGNDLFLPGGDLAELRSNLDTLFGTLARTGARIVTFTLADVWEIERMAPMRPMRDRMAALNDLVRELAARYDALLLELWDHPLRLRPDLMSADLIHFSMSGHAVLASDMVRTLAGHVLVSR
;
A
#
# COMPACT_ATOMS: atom_id res chain seq x y z
N MET A 1 -35.11 1.39 4.61
CA MET A 1 -33.68 1.56 4.94
C MET A 1 -33.51 3.04 5.13
N SER A 2 -33.17 3.49 6.33
CA SER A 2 -32.97 4.91 6.62
C SER A 2 -31.68 5.40 5.98
N ASP A 3 -31.63 6.66 5.52
CA ASP A 3 -30.46 7.31 4.91
C ASP A 3 -29.18 7.29 5.80
N ASN A 4 -29.25 6.70 6.99
CA ASN A 4 -28.19 6.67 7.99
C ASN A 4 -27.28 5.42 7.90
N ASP A 5 -27.49 4.54 6.93
CA ASP A 5 -26.74 3.27 6.80
C ASP A 5 -25.67 3.28 5.68
N ILE A 6 -25.52 4.37 4.94
CA ILE A 6 -24.48 4.46 3.91
C ILE A 6 -23.17 4.88 4.59
N ARG A 7 -22.16 3.99 4.50
CA ARG A 7 -20.81 4.28 4.98
C ARG A 7 -20.13 5.29 4.05
N THR A 8 -19.56 6.32 4.63
CA THR A 8 -18.83 7.39 3.96
C THR A 8 -17.52 7.67 4.70
N GLU A 9 -16.66 8.52 4.17
CA GLU A 9 -15.42 8.93 4.87
C GLU A 9 -15.67 9.57 6.24
N GLU A 10 -16.83 10.21 6.43
CA GLU A 10 -17.16 10.89 7.68
C GLU A 10 -17.56 9.94 8.81
N ASN A 11 -18.16 8.79 8.46
CA ASN A 11 -18.72 7.84 9.43
C ASN A 11 -18.09 6.45 9.42
N ASP A 12 -17.05 6.22 8.61
CA ASP A 12 -16.36 4.93 8.53
C ASP A 12 -15.49 4.70 9.78
N PRO A 13 -15.80 3.68 10.62
CA PRO A 13 -15.08 3.44 11.87
C PRO A 13 -13.62 3.00 11.69
N LEU A 14 -13.21 2.60 10.48
CA LEU A 14 -11.82 2.24 10.21
C LEU A 14 -10.96 3.45 9.80
N LEU A 15 -11.59 4.58 9.46
CA LEU A 15 -10.84 5.77 9.09
C LEU A 15 -10.42 6.60 10.30
N LEU A 16 -9.27 7.23 10.17
CA LEU A 16 -8.84 8.30 11.06
C LEU A 16 -9.46 9.63 10.60
N PRO A 17 -10.06 10.41 11.49
CA PRO A 17 -10.47 11.77 11.17
C PRO A 17 -9.29 12.62 10.66
N PRO A 18 -9.49 13.55 9.72
CA PRO A 18 -8.39 14.34 9.14
C PRO A 18 -7.55 15.10 10.17
N ALA A 19 -8.17 15.61 11.23
CA ALA A 19 -7.46 16.28 12.32
C ALA A 19 -6.53 15.33 13.08
N GLU A 20 -6.96 14.09 13.30
CA GLU A 20 -6.16 13.06 13.95
C GLU A 20 -4.99 12.61 13.07
N GLN A 21 -5.22 12.42 11.77
CA GLN A 21 -4.14 12.10 10.82
C GLN A 21 -3.02 13.15 10.86
N ARG A 22 -3.37 14.44 10.83
CA ARG A 22 -2.40 15.54 10.94
C ARG A 22 -1.69 15.54 12.29
N ARG A 23 -2.42 15.31 13.39
CA ARG A 23 -1.84 15.24 14.72
C ARG A 23 -0.80 14.12 14.83
N LEU A 24 -1.10 12.96 14.29
CA LEU A 24 -0.24 11.78 14.33
C LEU A 24 1.07 11.99 13.55
N LEU A 25 1.03 12.70 12.43
CA LEU A 25 2.19 12.95 11.57
C LEU A 25 2.80 14.36 11.76
N ALA A 26 2.39 15.13 12.77
CA ALA A 26 2.85 16.51 12.97
C ALA A 26 4.40 16.63 13.02
N ASP A 27 5.07 15.64 13.60
CA ASP A 27 6.53 15.60 13.73
C ASP A 27 7.20 14.65 12.73
N ALA A 28 6.51 14.25 11.66
CA ALA A 28 7.07 13.40 10.62
C ALA A 28 8.33 14.07 10.01
N PRO A 29 9.47 13.37 9.96
CA PRO A 29 10.73 13.97 9.52
C PRO A 29 10.88 14.07 8.01
N TRP A 30 10.03 13.33 7.26
CA TRP A 30 10.20 13.11 5.84
C TRP A 30 9.87 14.33 4.99
N GLN A 31 10.70 14.55 3.97
CA GLN A 31 10.58 15.65 3.01
C GLN A 31 10.38 15.16 1.57
N ARG A 32 10.74 13.91 1.29
CA ARG A 32 10.72 13.34 -0.06
C ARG A 32 10.10 11.94 -0.02
N TYR A 33 8.81 11.88 -0.30
CA TYR A 33 8.05 10.63 -0.30
C TYR A 33 7.96 10.06 -1.71
N ALA A 34 8.45 8.83 -1.91
CA ALA A 34 8.32 8.11 -3.16
C ALA A 34 7.47 6.85 -2.99
N VAL A 35 6.77 6.47 -4.04
CA VAL A 35 5.99 5.23 -4.14
C VAL A 35 6.36 4.55 -5.45
N LEU A 36 6.66 3.25 -5.37
CA LEU A 36 6.89 2.43 -6.56
C LEU A 36 6.17 1.09 -6.41
N GLY A 37 5.81 0.51 -7.54
CA GLY A 37 5.11 -0.77 -7.57
C GLY A 37 4.12 -0.90 -8.72
N ASP A 38 3.06 -1.63 -8.48
CA ASP A 38 2.05 -1.98 -9.46
C ASP A 38 0.80 -1.08 -9.42
N SER A 39 -0.34 -1.61 -9.83
CA SER A 39 -1.62 -0.90 -9.83
C SER A 39 -2.11 -0.47 -8.45
N ILE A 40 -1.74 -1.23 -7.39
CA ILE A 40 -2.10 -0.86 -6.02
C ILE A 40 -1.29 0.39 -5.60
N ALA A 41 0.00 0.45 -5.96
CA ALA A 41 0.84 1.62 -5.77
C ALA A 41 0.31 2.83 -6.56
N GLN A 42 -0.14 2.61 -7.80
CA GLN A 42 -0.76 3.63 -8.64
C GLN A 42 -2.08 4.18 -8.05
N GLY A 43 -2.78 3.38 -7.24
CA GLY A 43 -4.07 3.77 -6.66
C GLY A 43 -5.27 3.43 -7.55
N VAL A 44 -5.16 2.37 -8.35
CA VAL A 44 -6.25 1.90 -9.23
C VAL A 44 -7.39 1.31 -8.42
N GLY A 45 -8.63 1.74 -8.70
CA GLY A 45 -9.81 1.22 -8.04
C GLY A 45 -11.11 1.90 -8.49
N ASP A 46 -12.24 1.23 -8.25
CA ASP A 46 -13.56 1.78 -8.57
C ASP A 46 -14.01 2.86 -7.58
N PRO A 47 -14.78 3.85 -8.02
CA PRO A 47 -15.40 4.81 -7.13
C PRO A 47 -16.25 4.14 -6.03
N SER A 48 -16.23 4.71 -4.83
CA SER A 48 -17.12 4.34 -3.73
C SER A 48 -17.97 5.55 -3.32
N PRO A 49 -19.30 5.43 -3.25
CA PRO A 49 -20.15 6.55 -2.83
C PRO A 49 -19.73 7.12 -1.48
N GLY A 50 -19.56 8.44 -1.40
CA GLY A 50 -19.15 9.12 -0.16
C GLY A 50 -17.66 9.04 0.17
N TYR A 51 -16.84 8.54 -0.75
CA TYR A 51 -15.38 8.54 -0.65
C TYR A 51 -14.76 9.35 -1.78
N GLU A 52 -13.68 10.06 -1.48
CA GLU A 52 -12.89 10.79 -2.48
C GLU A 52 -12.30 9.80 -3.49
N PHE A 53 -12.27 10.19 -4.77
CA PHE A 53 -11.60 9.41 -5.81
C PHE A 53 -10.10 9.67 -5.79
N ALA A 54 -9.42 9.09 -4.81
CA ALA A 54 -7.98 9.19 -4.63
C ALA A 54 -7.40 7.88 -4.12
N GLY A 55 -6.28 7.46 -4.67
CA GLY A 55 -5.52 6.28 -4.23
C GLY A 55 -4.95 6.47 -2.82
N TRP A 56 -4.68 5.37 -2.13
CA TRP A 56 -4.14 5.41 -0.76
C TRP A 56 -2.83 6.21 -0.66
N ALA A 57 -1.94 6.10 -1.65
CA ALA A 57 -0.65 6.79 -1.66
C ALA A 57 -0.80 8.31 -1.76
N ASP A 58 -1.71 8.78 -2.61
CA ASP A 58 -2.02 10.20 -2.77
C ASP A 58 -2.67 10.76 -1.49
N ARG A 59 -3.52 9.97 -0.82
CA ARG A 59 -4.11 10.33 0.47
C ARG A 59 -3.04 10.48 1.56
N VAL A 60 -2.08 9.56 1.64
CA VAL A 60 -0.94 9.66 2.56
C VAL A 60 -0.08 10.88 2.24
N ALA A 61 0.21 11.12 0.96
CA ALA A 61 0.94 12.30 0.52
C ALA A 61 0.22 13.61 0.89
N ALA A 62 -1.11 13.65 0.75
CA ALA A 62 -1.90 14.81 1.16
C ALA A 62 -1.81 15.08 2.68
N VAL A 63 -1.85 14.04 3.52
CA VAL A 63 -1.66 14.18 4.97
C VAL A 63 -0.25 14.70 5.27
N LEU A 64 0.79 14.10 4.70
CA LEU A 64 2.16 14.55 4.88
C LEU A 64 2.36 16.00 4.41
N THR A 65 1.81 16.38 3.25
CA THR A 65 1.86 17.77 2.75
C THR A 65 1.15 18.74 3.68
N SER A 66 0.06 18.32 4.33
CA SER A 66 -0.68 19.18 5.26
C SER A 66 0.13 19.55 6.52
N VAL A 67 1.12 18.74 6.89
CA VAL A 67 2.04 18.97 8.03
C VAL A 67 3.45 19.38 7.57
N ARG A 68 3.79 19.12 6.32
CA ARG A 68 5.05 19.47 5.65
C ARG A 68 4.74 20.08 4.28
N PRO A 69 4.45 21.38 4.17
CA PRO A 69 4.05 22.01 2.90
C PRO A 69 5.08 21.89 1.77
N ASP A 70 6.36 21.71 2.10
CA ASP A 70 7.45 21.55 1.14
C ASP A 70 7.73 20.09 0.77
N LEU A 71 6.86 19.15 1.15
CA LEU A 71 7.01 17.75 0.79
C LEU A 71 7.07 17.58 -0.73
N ALA A 72 8.15 16.96 -1.22
CA ALA A 72 8.19 16.47 -2.59
C ALA A 72 7.60 15.06 -2.65
N TYR A 73 6.71 14.81 -3.62
CA TYR A 73 6.05 13.51 -3.79
C TYR A 73 6.26 12.98 -5.20
N LEU A 74 6.57 11.67 -5.29
CA LEU A 74 6.73 10.95 -6.55
C LEU A 74 6.03 9.59 -6.44
N ASN A 75 5.06 9.33 -7.33
CA ASN A 75 4.47 8.00 -7.49
C ASN A 75 4.78 7.47 -8.89
N THR A 76 5.52 6.37 -8.97
CA THR A 76 5.89 5.69 -10.22
C THR A 76 5.07 4.42 -10.43
N GLY A 77 4.12 4.10 -9.56
CA GLY A 77 3.26 2.92 -9.65
C GLY A 77 2.58 2.82 -11.01
N ARG A 78 2.55 1.60 -11.56
CA ARG A 78 1.98 1.36 -12.89
C ARG A 78 1.17 0.07 -12.94
N ILE A 79 -0.06 0.16 -13.44
CA ILE A 79 -0.95 -0.99 -13.63
C ILE A 79 -0.25 -2.12 -14.38
N GLY A 80 -0.35 -3.34 -13.86
CA GLY A 80 0.19 -4.55 -14.46
C GLY A 80 1.70 -4.72 -14.31
N ALA A 81 2.42 -3.81 -13.66
CA ALA A 81 3.87 -3.93 -13.52
C ALA A 81 4.26 -5.16 -12.70
N THR A 82 5.18 -5.97 -13.23
CA THR A 82 5.85 -7.06 -12.51
C THR A 82 7.03 -6.51 -11.70
N SER A 83 7.53 -7.30 -10.75
CA SER A 83 8.72 -6.94 -9.97
C SER A 83 9.93 -6.62 -10.84
N ALA A 84 10.14 -7.37 -11.92
CA ALA A 84 11.21 -7.11 -12.89
C ALA A 84 11.04 -5.76 -13.60
N GLN A 85 9.81 -5.41 -13.97
CA GLN A 85 9.51 -4.11 -14.58
C GLN A 85 9.65 -2.96 -13.58
N VAL A 86 9.29 -3.15 -12.32
CA VAL A 86 9.54 -2.15 -11.26
C VAL A 86 11.03 -1.86 -11.13
N ILE A 87 11.89 -2.89 -11.16
CA ILE A 87 13.36 -2.73 -11.14
C ILE A 87 13.83 -1.94 -12.37
N ALA A 88 13.39 -2.34 -13.56
CA ALA A 88 13.93 -1.80 -14.81
C ALA A 88 13.44 -0.38 -15.12
N GLU A 89 12.17 -0.06 -14.80
CA GLU A 89 11.48 1.13 -15.30
C GLU A 89 11.20 2.17 -14.22
N GLN A 90 11.07 1.77 -12.95
CA GLN A 90 10.67 2.68 -11.87
C GLN A 90 11.82 2.99 -10.90
N LEU A 91 12.59 1.97 -10.51
CA LEU A 91 13.66 2.12 -9.52
C LEU A 91 14.69 3.22 -9.90
N PRO A 92 15.14 3.38 -11.15
CA PRO A 92 16.07 4.46 -11.52
C PRO A 92 15.53 5.85 -11.19
N SER A 93 14.28 6.15 -11.54
CA SER A 93 13.64 7.43 -11.25
C SER A 93 13.46 7.68 -9.75
N VAL A 94 13.16 6.63 -8.98
CA VAL A 94 13.04 6.73 -7.51
C VAL A 94 14.41 7.00 -6.89
N LEU A 95 15.48 6.38 -7.37
CA LEU A 95 16.84 6.65 -6.89
C LEU A 95 17.29 8.07 -7.23
N GLU A 96 16.99 8.57 -8.44
CA GLU A 96 17.26 9.97 -8.83
C GLU A 96 16.48 10.95 -7.96
N PHE A 97 15.23 10.62 -7.63
CA PHE A 97 14.39 11.41 -6.74
C PHE A 97 14.98 11.51 -5.32
N ARG A 98 15.82 10.57 -4.87
CA ARG A 98 16.46 10.53 -3.53
C ARG A 98 15.44 10.66 -2.40
N PRO A 99 14.51 9.72 -2.25
CA PRO A 99 13.51 9.74 -1.19
C PRO A 99 14.15 9.57 0.20
N ASP A 100 13.50 10.10 1.23
CA ASP A 100 13.75 9.76 2.64
C ASP A 100 12.65 8.87 3.23
N LEU A 101 11.50 8.80 2.54
CA LEU A 101 10.45 7.82 2.76
C LEU A 101 10.11 7.16 1.43
N VAL A 102 10.11 5.82 1.38
CA VAL A 102 9.77 5.09 0.17
C VAL A 102 8.82 3.94 0.45
N HIS A 103 7.73 3.87 -0.31
CA HIS A 103 6.80 2.76 -0.25
C HIS A 103 6.99 1.83 -1.44
N LEU A 104 7.17 0.52 -1.17
CA LEU A 104 7.29 -0.53 -2.17
C LEU A 104 6.08 -1.47 -2.07
N SER A 105 5.35 -1.63 -3.18
CA SER A 105 4.20 -2.54 -3.29
C SER A 105 4.13 -3.17 -4.67
N CYS A 106 4.66 -4.38 -4.83
CA CYS A 106 4.58 -5.15 -6.07
C CYS A 106 4.74 -6.65 -5.81
N GLY A 107 4.57 -7.46 -6.85
CA GLY A 107 4.74 -8.91 -6.82
C GLY A 107 3.44 -9.69 -7.06
N GLY A 108 2.29 -9.06 -6.91
CA GLY A 108 1.01 -9.69 -7.23
C GLY A 108 0.93 -10.11 -8.70
N ASN A 109 1.32 -9.25 -9.62
CA ASN A 109 1.28 -9.54 -11.06
C ASN A 109 2.22 -10.68 -11.48
N ASP A 110 3.35 -10.83 -10.80
CA ASP A 110 4.29 -11.94 -11.05
C ASP A 110 3.61 -13.29 -10.82
N LEU A 111 2.70 -13.36 -9.85
CA LEU A 111 1.95 -14.57 -9.52
C LEU A 111 0.85 -14.92 -10.54
N PHE A 112 0.38 -13.95 -11.34
CA PHE A 112 -0.59 -14.17 -12.40
C PHE A 112 0.07 -14.63 -13.71
N LEU A 113 1.39 -14.50 -13.86
CA LEU A 113 2.09 -14.96 -15.05
C LEU A 113 2.05 -16.48 -15.17
N PRO A 114 1.89 -17.04 -16.40
CA PRO A 114 2.07 -18.46 -16.63
C PRO A 114 3.47 -18.91 -16.20
N GLY A 115 3.54 -19.86 -15.26
CA GLY A 115 4.81 -20.33 -14.72
C GLY A 115 5.50 -19.37 -13.74
N GLY A 116 4.78 -18.39 -13.20
CA GLY A 116 5.32 -17.42 -12.24
C GLY A 116 6.14 -18.12 -11.15
N ASP A 117 7.43 -17.79 -11.08
CA ASP A 117 8.40 -18.44 -10.20
C ASP A 117 8.60 -17.60 -8.94
N LEU A 118 8.26 -18.19 -7.79
CA LEU A 118 8.49 -17.56 -6.49
C LEU A 118 9.98 -17.29 -6.20
N ALA A 119 10.90 -18.08 -6.79
CA ALA A 119 12.33 -17.85 -6.60
C ALA A 119 12.80 -16.61 -7.37
N GLU A 120 12.30 -16.41 -8.59
CA GLU A 120 12.55 -15.19 -9.36
C GLU A 120 11.93 -13.98 -8.67
N LEU A 121 10.68 -14.06 -8.24
CA LEU A 121 10.00 -13.00 -7.49
C LEU A 121 10.78 -12.64 -6.22
N ARG A 122 11.25 -13.64 -5.45
CA ARG A 122 12.10 -13.45 -4.27
C ARG A 122 13.35 -12.66 -4.61
N SER A 123 14.06 -13.05 -5.68
CA SER A 123 15.29 -12.38 -6.12
C SER A 123 15.03 -10.91 -6.50
N ASN A 124 13.94 -10.66 -7.21
CA ASN A 124 13.55 -9.30 -7.61
C ASN A 124 13.18 -8.43 -6.41
N LEU A 125 12.35 -8.94 -5.50
CA LEU A 125 11.98 -8.21 -4.29
C LEU A 125 13.20 -7.97 -3.39
N ASP A 126 14.08 -8.95 -3.20
CA ASP A 126 15.34 -8.77 -2.44
C ASP A 126 16.23 -7.68 -3.06
N THR A 127 16.30 -7.63 -4.40
CA THR A 127 17.00 -6.57 -5.14
C THR A 127 16.39 -5.19 -4.88
N LEU A 128 15.06 -5.08 -4.92
CA LEU A 128 14.34 -3.83 -4.67
C LEU A 128 14.56 -3.35 -3.23
N PHE A 129 14.25 -4.18 -2.24
CA PHE A 129 14.44 -3.84 -0.82
C PHE A 129 15.90 -3.51 -0.52
N GLY A 130 16.85 -4.34 -0.98
CA GLY A 130 18.28 -4.11 -0.74
C GLY A 130 18.80 -2.85 -1.41
N THR A 131 18.29 -2.49 -2.59
CA THR A 131 18.69 -1.24 -3.27
C THR A 131 18.13 -0.02 -2.56
N LEU A 132 16.85 -0.07 -2.16
CA LEU A 132 16.22 1.01 -1.41
C LEU A 132 16.85 1.19 -0.03
N ALA A 133 17.16 0.12 0.69
CA ALA A 133 17.82 0.18 2.01
C ALA A 133 19.19 0.90 1.95
N ARG A 134 19.94 0.71 0.86
CA ARG A 134 21.23 1.42 0.68
C ARG A 134 21.10 2.92 0.50
N THR A 135 19.93 3.44 0.19
CA THR A 135 19.70 4.90 0.09
C THR A 135 19.59 5.58 1.46
N GLY A 136 19.34 4.82 2.53
CA GLY A 136 19.03 5.34 3.85
C GLY A 136 17.57 5.79 4.02
N ALA A 137 16.73 5.67 2.98
CA ALA A 137 15.31 5.96 3.07
C ALA A 137 14.61 4.98 4.02
N ARG A 138 13.60 5.45 4.77
CA ARG A 138 12.70 4.56 5.49
C ARG A 138 11.81 3.83 4.49
N ILE A 139 11.97 2.52 4.42
CA ILE A 139 11.13 1.67 3.57
C ILE A 139 9.84 1.34 4.31
N VAL A 140 8.74 1.36 3.57
CA VAL A 140 7.41 0.94 4.03
C VAL A 140 6.82 -0.04 3.02
N THR A 141 6.11 -1.03 3.51
CA THR A 141 5.38 -2.00 2.68
C THR A 141 4.16 -2.52 3.43
N PHE A 142 3.33 -3.30 2.77
CA PHE A 142 2.19 -3.97 3.38
C PHE A 142 1.99 -5.38 2.83
N THR A 143 1.30 -6.23 3.60
CA THR A 143 0.79 -7.52 3.12
C THR A 143 -0.56 -7.34 2.43
N LEU A 144 -0.91 -8.27 1.53
CA LEU A 144 -2.25 -8.34 0.95
C LEU A 144 -3.24 -8.87 1.99
N ALA A 145 -4.48 -8.38 1.95
CA ALA A 145 -5.56 -8.82 2.84
C ALA A 145 -6.13 -10.18 2.40
N ASP A 146 -6.51 -11.05 3.37
CA ASP A 146 -7.20 -12.33 3.11
C ASP A 146 -8.69 -12.09 2.82
N VAL A 147 -9.00 -11.72 1.58
CA VAL A 147 -10.36 -11.36 1.13
C VAL A 147 -11.20 -12.56 0.70
N TRP A 148 -10.69 -13.78 0.81
CA TRP A 148 -11.24 -14.98 0.16
C TRP A 148 -12.51 -15.52 0.82
N GLU A 149 -12.82 -15.10 2.04
CA GLU A 149 -14.08 -15.45 2.72
C GLU A 149 -15.30 -14.72 2.14
N ILE A 150 -15.10 -13.58 1.48
CA ILE A 150 -16.16 -12.84 0.81
C ILE A 150 -16.65 -13.67 -0.38
N GLU A 151 -17.95 -13.97 -0.44
CA GLU A 151 -18.54 -14.83 -1.50
C GLU A 151 -18.21 -14.32 -2.91
N ARG A 152 -18.24 -13.01 -3.10
CA ARG A 152 -17.87 -12.36 -4.36
C ARG A 152 -16.46 -12.70 -4.83
N MET A 153 -15.54 -13.02 -3.90
CA MET A 153 -14.15 -13.40 -4.19
C MET A 153 -13.96 -14.88 -4.56
N ALA A 154 -15.04 -15.68 -4.58
CA ALA A 154 -14.98 -17.10 -4.91
C ALA A 154 -14.19 -17.41 -6.19
N PRO A 155 -14.33 -16.66 -7.31
CA PRO A 155 -13.55 -16.92 -8.53
C PRO A 155 -12.03 -16.80 -8.34
N MET A 156 -11.59 -16.00 -7.37
CA MET A 156 -10.17 -15.71 -7.11
C MET A 156 -9.56 -16.61 -6.02
N ARG A 157 -10.36 -17.44 -5.34
CA ARG A 157 -9.89 -18.34 -4.26
C ARG A 157 -8.68 -19.23 -4.65
N PRO A 158 -8.54 -19.72 -5.89
CA PRO A 158 -7.35 -20.48 -6.27
C PRO A 158 -6.03 -19.72 -6.14
N MET A 159 -6.07 -18.38 -6.05
CA MET A 159 -4.88 -17.55 -5.86
C MET A 159 -4.46 -17.38 -4.40
N ARG A 160 -5.31 -17.76 -3.42
CA ARG A 160 -5.09 -17.49 -2.01
C ARG A 160 -3.74 -17.96 -1.49
N ASP A 161 -3.37 -19.21 -1.79
CA ASP A 161 -2.10 -19.77 -1.28
C ASP A 161 -0.88 -19.08 -1.91
N ARG A 162 -0.98 -18.66 -3.16
CA ARG A 162 0.08 -17.88 -3.83
C ARG A 162 0.21 -16.49 -3.21
N MET A 163 -0.89 -15.84 -2.88
CA MET A 163 -0.88 -14.54 -2.20
C MET A 163 -0.37 -14.66 -0.76
N ALA A 164 -0.70 -15.75 -0.05
CA ALA A 164 -0.13 -16.04 1.26
C ALA A 164 1.40 -16.20 1.17
N ALA A 165 1.90 -16.93 0.17
CA ALA A 165 3.34 -17.10 -0.04
C ALA A 165 4.04 -15.76 -0.38
N LEU A 166 3.40 -14.87 -1.16
CA LEU A 166 3.90 -13.50 -1.36
C LEU A 166 3.99 -12.73 -0.04
N ASN A 167 2.93 -12.80 0.78
CA ASN A 167 2.92 -12.13 2.07
C ASN A 167 4.05 -12.63 3.00
N ASP A 168 4.31 -13.93 3.01
CA ASP A 168 5.40 -14.50 3.80
C ASP A 168 6.77 -13.98 3.32
N LEU A 169 6.94 -13.84 2.01
CA LEU A 169 8.14 -13.25 1.42
C LEU A 169 8.26 -11.76 1.78
N VAL A 170 7.16 -11.00 1.72
CA VAL A 170 7.16 -9.59 2.10
C VAL A 170 7.51 -9.42 3.59
N ARG A 171 6.96 -10.25 4.48
CA ARG A 171 7.30 -10.25 5.93
C ARG A 171 8.77 -10.52 6.16
N GLU A 172 9.33 -11.55 5.50
CA GLU A 172 10.74 -11.91 5.60
C GLU A 172 11.65 -10.75 5.17
N LEU A 173 11.36 -10.15 4.01
CA LEU A 173 12.17 -9.05 3.47
C LEU A 173 11.99 -7.76 4.27
N ALA A 174 10.78 -7.46 4.72
CA ALA A 174 10.55 -6.32 5.61
C ALA A 174 11.38 -6.43 6.89
N ALA A 175 11.41 -7.61 7.53
CA ALA A 175 12.23 -7.86 8.71
C ALA A 175 13.74 -7.78 8.40
N ARG A 176 14.18 -8.32 7.26
CA ARG A 176 15.60 -8.32 6.84
C ARG A 176 16.14 -6.91 6.62
N TYR A 177 15.33 -6.03 6.04
CA TYR A 177 15.74 -4.68 5.64
C TYR A 177 15.20 -3.58 6.56
N ASP A 178 14.73 -3.93 7.75
CA ASP A 178 14.16 -2.99 8.75
C ASP A 178 13.08 -2.09 8.15
N ALA A 179 12.25 -2.63 7.25
CA ALA A 179 11.14 -1.90 6.67
C ALA A 179 9.93 -1.89 7.60
N LEU A 180 9.17 -0.79 7.58
CA LEU A 180 7.89 -0.72 8.27
C LEU A 180 6.89 -1.59 7.51
N LEU A 181 6.26 -2.51 8.21
CA LEU A 181 5.27 -3.42 7.65
C LEU A 181 3.87 -3.11 8.19
N LEU A 182 2.94 -2.78 7.29
CA LEU A 182 1.52 -2.77 7.59
C LEU A 182 0.95 -4.15 7.30
N GLU A 183 0.53 -4.85 8.36
CA GLU A 183 -0.04 -6.19 8.24
C GLU A 183 -1.55 -6.11 7.95
N LEU A 184 -1.96 -6.59 6.76
CA LEU A 184 -3.36 -6.55 6.32
C LEU A 184 -4.03 -7.93 6.23
N TRP A 185 -3.28 -9.04 6.35
CA TRP A 185 -3.84 -10.38 6.11
C TRP A 185 -5.10 -10.64 6.94
N ASP A 186 -5.04 -10.38 8.24
CA ASP A 186 -6.16 -10.56 9.16
C ASP A 186 -6.89 -9.25 9.51
N HIS A 187 -6.60 -8.17 8.78
CA HIS A 187 -7.20 -6.86 9.06
C HIS A 187 -8.74 -6.90 8.89
N PRO A 188 -9.52 -6.23 9.77
CA PRO A 188 -11.00 -6.22 9.69
C PRO A 188 -11.56 -5.77 8.33
N LEU A 189 -10.83 -4.94 7.58
CA LEU A 189 -11.23 -4.50 6.24
C LEU A 189 -11.47 -5.67 5.28
N ARG A 190 -10.78 -6.81 5.47
CA ARG A 190 -10.86 -8.00 4.61
C ARG A 190 -12.27 -8.58 4.48
N LEU A 191 -13.14 -8.31 5.45
CA LEU A 191 -14.53 -8.81 5.48
C LEU A 191 -15.53 -7.82 4.86
N ARG A 192 -15.09 -6.67 4.37
CA ARG A 192 -15.99 -5.69 3.76
C ARG A 192 -16.48 -6.15 2.40
N PRO A 193 -17.81 -6.21 2.17
CA PRO A 193 -18.36 -6.65 0.88
C PRO A 193 -18.04 -5.69 -0.27
N ASP A 194 -17.79 -4.42 0.02
CA ASP A 194 -17.46 -3.34 -0.92
C ASP A 194 -15.96 -3.03 -1.04
N LEU A 195 -15.11 -3.86 -0.44
CA LEU A 195 -13.67 -3.67 -0.42
C LEU A 195 -13.04 -3.71 -1.82
N MET A 196 -13.47 -4.68 -2.64
CA MET A 196 -12.87 -4.92 -3.94
C MET A 196 -13.66 -4.24 -5.05
N SER A 197 -12.97 -3.70 -6.04
CA SER A 197 -13.52 -3.22 -7.31
C SER A 197 -14.24 -4.34 -8.09
N ALA A 198 -14.89 -3.98 -9.19
CA ALA A 198 -15.65 -4.93 -10.02
C ALA A 198 -14.75 -6.03 -10.61
N ASP A 199 -13.49 -5.74 -10.83
CA ASP A 199 -12.49 -6.67 -11.38
C ASP A 199 -11.97 -7.72 -10.37
N LEU A 200 -12.32 -7.61 -9.08
CA LEU A 200 -11.90 -8.49 -7.99
C LEU A 200 -10.38 -8.51 -7.72
N ILE A 201 -9.65 -7.55 -8.25
CA ILE A 201 -8.19 -7.44 -8.14
C ILE A 201 -7.82 -6.22 -7.31
N HIS A 202 -8.44 -5.07 -7.61
CA HIS A 202 -8.11 -3.79 -7.01
C HIS A 202 -9.06 -3.44 -5.85
N PHE A 203 -8.55 -2.73 -4.87
CA PHE A 203 -9.40 -2.12 -3.85
C PHE A 203 -10.31 -1.05 -4.48
N SER A 204 -11.53 -0.93 -3.99
CA SER A 204 -12.37 0.23 -4.25
C SER A 204 -11.83 1.46 -3.50
N MET A 205 -12.36 2.66 -3.80
CA MET A 205 -11.92 3.88 -3.10
C MET A 205 -12.17 3.83 -1.59
N SER A 206 -13.19 3.08 -1.11
CA SER A 206 -13.36 2.84 0.33
C SER A 206 -12.23 2.01 0.93
N GLY A 207 -11.72 1.02 0.20
CA GLY A 207 -10.56 0.23 0.58
C GLY A 207 -9.27 1.07 0.61
N HIS A 208 -9.06 1.90 -0.41
CA HIS A 208 -7.94 2.84 -0.46
C HIS A 208 -7.94 3.83 0.71
N ALA A 209 -9.11 4.32 1.12
CA ALA A 209 -9.22 5.23 2.27
C ALA A 209 -8.81 4.55 3.58
N VAL A 210 -9.22 3.29 3.80
CA VAL A 210 -8.79 2.51 4.97
C VAL A 210 -7.29 2.25 4.94
N LEU A 211 -6.77 1.78 3.80
CA LEU A 211 -5.32 1.54 3.64
C LEU A 211 -4.50 2.80 3.94
N ALA A 212 -4.95 3.97 3.49
CA ALA A 212 -4.29 5.24 3.80
C ALA A 212 -4.30 5.57 5.30
N SER A 213 -5.44 5.37 5.97
CA SER A 213 -5.54 5.59 7.43
C SER A 213 -4.62 4.67 8.22
N ASP A 214 -4.52 3.40 7.84
CA ASP A 214 -3.65 2.43 8.51
C ASP A 214 -2.16 2.71 8.19
N MET A 215 -1.87 3.19 7.00
CA MET A 215 -0.53 3.66 6.67
C MET A 215 -0.12 4.85 7.52
N VAL A 216 -1.01 5.82 7.75
CA VAL A 216 -0.77 6.94 8.67
C VAL A 216 -0.49 6.43 10.09
N ARG A 217 -1.24 5.43 10.60
CA ARG A 217 -0.98 4.80 11.91
C ARG A 217 0.40 4.13 11.97
N THR A 218 0.77 3.41 10.91
CA THR A 218 2.06 2.72 10.79
C THR A 218 3.22 3.71 10.81
N LEU A 219 3.13 4.79 10.03
CA LEU A 219 4.13 5.85 9.99
C LEU A 219 4.24 6.57 11.35
N ALA A 220 3.11 6.87 11.98
CA ALA A 220 3.07 7.52 13.29
C ALA A 220 3.73 6.67 14.38
N GLY A 221 3.51 5.35 14.36
CA GLY A 221 4.18 4.42 15.27
C GLY A 221 5.71 4.53 15.20
N HIS A 222 6.26 4.66 14.00
CA HIS A 222 7.70 4.85 13.80
C HIS A 222 8.19 6.21 14.32
N VAL A 223 7.46 7.29 14.03
CA VAL A 223 7.82 8.66 14.51
C VAL A 223 7.91 8.72 16.03
N LEU A 224 7.00 8.03 16.74
CA LEU A 224 6.97 7.99 18.20
C LEU A 224 8.14 7.23 18.82
N VAL A 225 8.59 6.15 18.18
CA VAL A 225 9.71 5.31 18.68
C VAL A 225 11.07 5.94 18.39
N SER A 226 11.17 6.79 17.38
CA SER A 226 12.42 7.45 16.96
C SER A 226 12.75 8.71 17.77
N ARG A 227 11.94 9.05 18.76
CA ARG A 227 12.15 10.13 19.74
C ARG A 227 12.85 9.62 20.98
#